data_a173d34d0e5307f724428ec03d972af1
#
_entry.id   a173d34d0e5307f724428ec03d972af1
#
_cell.length_a   1.000
_cell.length_b   1.000
_cell.length_c   1.000
_cell.angle_alpha   90.00
_cell.angle_beta   90.00
_cell.angle_gamma   90.00
#
_symmetry.space_group_name_H-M   'P 1'
#
loop_
_entity.id
_entity.type
_entity.pdbx_description
1 polymer ?
#
loop_
_entity_poly.entity_id
_entity_poly.type
_entity_poly.pdbx_seq_one_letter_code
_entity_poly.pdbx_strand_id
1 'polypeptide(L)'
;MATARAALESLLRDRKLDVTLTTARPWVAEPEDRVAATGVPGIDEPLGGGLHRGHVSEVVGPRSAGRSSILCQVFAAATARGEVVALVDTSDRFDPATAEANGVDLSRVLWIRERGGAARALKALNLVVQAGGFGVVAFDLADVHAMAIRQFPYTTWMRVARVIEGSQTAVLLLGADRIARSPGGVTVSLATSASRYARWQGTADRSRFLRALDVHPRVISAR
;
A
#
# COMPACT_ATOMS: atom_id res chain seq x y z
N MET A 1 -23.82 16.32 -28.89
CA MET A 1 -23.26 15.20 -28.07
C MET A 1 -24.27 14.09 -27.79
N ALA A 2 -25.58 14.34 -27.81
CA ALA A 2 -26.60 13.30 -27.63
C ALA A 2 -26.64 12.25 -28.76
N THR A 3 -26.20 12.59 -29.96
CA THR A 3 -26.27 11.75 -31.17
C THR A 3 -25.29 10.59 -31.19
N ALA A 4 -24.07 10.75 -30.63
CA ALA A 4 -23.05 9.69 -30.62
C ALA A 4 -23.40 8.56 -29.65
N ARG A 5 -23.98 8.88 -28.49
CA ARG A 5 -24.45 7.91 -27.50
C ARG A 5 -25.63 7.08 -28.05
N ALA A 6 -26.60 7.76 -28.67
CA ALA A 6 -27.76 7.08 -29.26
C ALA A 6 -27.35 6.14 -30.43
N ALA A 7 -26.39 6.55 -31.24
CA ALA A 7 -25.84 5.71 -32.30
C ALA A 7 -25.10 4.47 -31.74
N LEU A 8 -24.34 4.63 -30.66
CA LEU A 8 -23.67 3.50 -30.01
C LEU A 8 -24.67 2.53 -29.38
N GLU A 9 -25.69 3.04 -28.70
CA GLU A 9 -26.75 2.22 -28.10
C GLU A 9 -27.57 1.45 -29.17
N SER A 10 -27.78 2.05 -30.36
CA SER A 10 -28.39 1.37 -31.49
C SER A 10 -27.50 0.24 -32.04
N LEU A 11 -26.21 0.50 -32.24
CA LEU A 11 -25.26 -0.51 -32.68
C LEU A 11 -25.12 -1.69 -31.73
N LEU A 12 -25.20 -1.43 -30.43
CA LEU A 12 -25.12 -2.47 -29.38
C LEU A 12 -26.39 -3.32 -29.36
N ARG A 13 -27.57 -2.71 -29.55
CA ARG A 13 -28.85 -3.43 -29.72
C ARG A 13 -28.84 -4.34 -30.94
N ASP A 14 -28.36 -3.81 -32.08
CA ASP A 14 -28.29 -4.59 -33.32
C ASP A 14 -27.41 -5.83 -33.21
N ARG A 15 -26.40 -5.76 -32.33
CA ARG A 15 -25.51 -6.88 -32.05
C ARG A 15 -25.91 -7.74 -30.85
N LYS A 16 -27.09 -7.49 -30.25
CA LYS A 16 -27.58 -8.16 -29.02
C LYS A 16 -26.62 -8.09 -27.84
N LEU A 17 -25.82 -7.03 -27.75
CA LEU A 17 -24.89 -6.76 -26.68
C LEU A 17 -25.46 -5.78 -25.64
N ASP A 18 -26.64 -5.28 -25.84
CA ASP A 18 -27.37 -4.36 -24.94
C ASP A 18 -27.71 -5.01 -23.60
N VAL A 19 -27.83 -6.33 -23.54
CA VAL A 19 -28.08 -7.08 -22.30
C VAL A 19 -26.86 -7.06 -21.35
N THR A 20 -25.67 -6.79 -21.88
CA THR A 20 -24.45 -6.68 -21.10
C THR A 20 -24.13 -5.24 -20.65
N LEU A 21 -24.88 -4.26 -21.18
CA LEU A 21 -24.82 -2.88 -20.71
C LEU A 21 -25.65 -2.75 -19.44
N THR A 22 -25.07 -3.15 -18.33
CA THR A 22 -25.58 -2.71 -17.04
C THR A 22 -25.47 -1.20 -17.04
N THR A 23 -26.60 -0.50 -16.88
CA THR A 23 -26.62 0.87 -16.45
C THR A 23 -26.16 0.90 -14.98
N ALA A 24 -24.92 0.49 -14.77
CA ALA A 24 -24.27 0.70 -13.50
C ALA A 24 -24.24 2.21 -13.32
N ARG A 25 -25.03 2.70 -12.39
CA ARG A 25 -24.79 4.04 -11.84
C ARG A 25 -23.29 4.08 -11.52
N PRO A 26 -22.56 5.13 -11.94
CA PRO A 26 -21.20 5.27 -11.51
C PRO A 26 -21.21 5.12 -9.98
N TRP A 27 -20.53 4.09 -9.48
CA TRP A 27 -20.40 3.93 -8.04
C TRP A 27 -19.67 5.17 -7.52
N VAL A 28 -20.35 5.98 -6.76
CA VAL A 28 -19.76 7.13 -6.07
C VAL A 28 -19.39 6.60 -4.70
N ALA A 29 -18.09 6.41 -4.48
CA ALA A 29 -17.57 6.00 -3.20
C ALA A 29 -18.04 6.99 -2.13
N GLU A 30 -18.63 6.51 -1.06
CA GLU A 30 -18.81 7.29 0.14
C GLU A 30 -17.45 7.84 0.61
N PRO A 31 -17.39 8.99 1.27
CA PRO A 31 -16.11 9.58 1.70
C PRO A 31 -15.23 8.60 2.48
N GLU A 32 -15.82 7.75 3.32
CA GLU A 32 -15.15 6.71 4.10
C GLU A 32 -14.55 5.60 3.23
N ASP A 33 -15.15 5.32 2.07
CA ASP A 33 -14.65 4.32 1.12
C ASP A 33 -13.48 4.82 0.26
N ARG A 34 -13.18 6.12 0.31
CA ARG A 34 -12.10 6.71 -0.50
C ARG A 34 -10.72 6.55 0.12
N VAL A 35 -10.68 6.21 1.38
CA VAL A 35 -9.44 6.06 2.14
C VAL A 35 -9.36 4.69 2.80
N ALA A 36 -8.14 4.21 2.97
CA ALA A 36 -7.83 3.01 3.75
C ALA A 36 -7.15 3.48 5.04
N ALA A 37 -7.88 3.47 6.14
CA ALA A 37 -7.32 3.82 7.44
C ALA A 37 -6.10 2.93 7.75
N THR A 38 -5.04 3.55 8.22
CA THR A 38 -3.78 2.86 8.54
C THR A 38 -3.74 2.34 9.97
N GLY A 39 -4.63 2.83 10.83
CA GLY A 39 -4.60 2.59 12.28
C GLY A 39 -3.48 3.36 13.00
N VAL A 40 -2.82 4.29 12.30
CA VAL A 40 -1.76 5.14 12.86
C VAL A 40 -2.24 6.59 12.85
N PRO A 41 -2.62 7.18 14.01
CA PRO A 41 -3.17 8.53 14.07
C PRO A 41 -2.29 9.59 13.38
N GLY A 42 -0.96 9.50 13.56
CA GLY A 42 -0.03 10.43 12.91
C GLY A 42 0.04 10.34 11.37
N ILE A 43 -0.63 9.36 10.77
CA ILE A 43 -0.82 9.22 9.32
C ILE A 43 -2.27 9.58 8.97
N ASP A 44 -3.24 9.02 9.68
CA ASP A 44 -4.66 9.10 9.35
C ASP A 44 -5.20 10.53 9.53
N GLU A 45 -4.84 11.21 10.61
CA GLU A 45 -5.30 12.58 10.88
C GLU A 45 -4.88 13.58 9.78
N PRO A 46 -3.59 13.67 9.38
CA PRO A 46 -3.17 14.56 8.31
C PRO A 46 -3.73 14.21 6.92
N LEU A 47 -4.18 12.95 6.72
CA LEU A 47 -4.69 12.44 5.45
C LEU A 47 -6.24 12.40 5.40
N GLY A 48 -6.92 12.88 6.43
CA GLY A 48 -8.38 12.85 6.47
C GLY A 48 -8.96 11.44 6.55
N GLY A 49 -8.25 10.51 7.21
CA GLY A 49 -8.74 9.16 7.50
C GLY A 49 -7.86 8.00 7.02
N GLY A 50 -6.82 8.24 6.22
CA GLY A 50 -5.92 7.17 5.79
C GLY A 50 -5.33 7.34 4.39
N LEU A 51 -4.80 6.27 3.84
CA LEU A 51 -4.22 6.25 2.49
C LEU A 51 -5.33 6.32 1.43
N HIS A 52 -5.16 7.17 0.42
CA HIS A 52 -6.12 7.27 -0.68
C HIS A 52 -6.17 5.96 -1.48
N ARG A 53 -7.39 5.41 -1.64
CA ARG A 53 -7.62 4.26 -2.52
C ARG A 53 -7.50 4.68 -3.99
N GLY A 54 -7.06 3.75 -4.82
CA GLY A 54 -6.74 4.05 -6.23
C GLY A 54 -5.42 4.79 -6.42
N HIS A 55 -4.60 4.93 -5.37
CA HIS A 55 -3.32 5.66 -5.44
C HIS A 55 -2.16 4.84 -4.89
N VAL A 56 -0.96 5.22 -5.34
CA VAL A 56 0.31 4.65 -4.84
C VAL A 56 0.89 5.60 -3.80
N SER A 57 0.98 5.14 -2.57
CA SER A 57 1.63 5.84 -1.46
C SER A 57 2.92 5.14 -1.06
N GLU A 58 3.78 5.81 -0.32
CA GLU A 58 5.05 5.22 0.10
C GLU A 58 5.38 5.57 1.56
N VAL A 59 5.93 4.58 2.27
CA VAL A 59 6.54 4.76 3.59
C VAL A 59 8.05 4.62 3.44
N VAL A 60 8.77 5.69 3.76
CA VAL A 60 10.21 5.75 3.57
C VAL A 60 10.93 6.07 4.87
N GLY A 61 12.12 5.54 5.01
CA GLY A 61 12.96 5.78 6.17
C GLY A 61 14.12 4.80 6.26
N PRO A 62 15.11 5.06 7.11
CA PRO A 62 16.26 4.19 7.29
C PRO A 62 15.86 2.84 7.91
N ARG A 63 16.83 1.92 7.97
CA ARG A 63 16.63 0.66 8.71
C ARG A 63 16.25 0.94 10.15
N SER A 64 15.41 0.09 10.71
CA SER A 64 14.91 0.19 12.09
C SER A 64 14.11 1.47 12.42
N ALA A 65 13.64 2.21 11.41
CA ALA A 65 12.79 3.38 11.61
C ALA A 65 11.30 3.05 11.86
N GLY A 66 10.92 1.76 11.82
CA GLY A 66 9.54 1.33 12.08
C GLY A 66 8.70 1.06 10.83
N ARG A 67 9.30 0.93 9.65
CA ARG A 67 8.56 0.61 8.40
C ARG A 67 7.70 -0.65 8.52
N SER A 68 8.28 -1.74 9.07
CA SER A 68 7.56 -3.00 9.28
C SER A 68 6.43 -2.84 10.32
N SER A 69 6.63 -2.00 11.33
CA SER A 69 5.58 -1.69 12.31
C SER A 69 4.41 -0.96 11.67
N ILE A 70 4.68 0.03 10.80
CA ILE A 70 3.63 0.71 10.00
C ILE A 70 2.92 -0.30 9.09
N LEU A 71 3.65 -1.18 8.39
CA LEU A 71 3.05 -2.21 7.56
C LEU A 71 2.09 -3.10 8.35
N CYS A 72 2.51 -3.58 9.54
CA CYS A 72 1.65 -4.40 10.39
C CYS A 72 0.40 -3.63 10.83
N GLN A 73 0.51 -2.35 11.21
CA GLN A 73 -0.65 -1.54 11.59
C GLN A 73 -1.63 -1.35 10.42
N VAL A 74 -1.12 -1.02 9.23
CA VAL A 74 -1.94 -0.90 8.01
C VAL A 74 -2.67 -2.21 7.70
N PHE A 75 -1.98 -3.35 7.81
CA PHE A 75 -2.58 -4.65 7.55
C PHE A 75 -3.57 -5.05 8.65
N ALA A 76 -3.27 -4.78 9.92
CA ALA A 76 -4.19 -5.02 11.02
C ALA A 76 -5.49 -4.20 10.84
N ALA A 77 -5.38 -2.92 10.52
CA ALA A 77 -6.53 -2.06 10.25
C ALA A 77 -7.34 -2.55 9.04
N ALA A 78 -6.69 -2.95 7.95
CA ALA A 78 -7.35 -3.45 6.75
C ALA A 78 -8.05 -4.78 6.99
N THR A 79 -7.36 -5.75 7.61
CA THR A 79 -7.94 -7.07 7.90
C THR A 79 -9.06 -7.00 8.94
N ALA A 80 -8.99 -6.08 9.91
CA ALA A 80 -10.08 -5.82 10.85
C ALA A 80 -11.35 -5.29 10.18
N ARG A 81 -11.22 -4.55 9.04
CA ARG A 81 -12.35 -4.16 8.19
C ARG A 81 -12.86 -5.30 7.30
N GLY A 82 -12.27 -6.50 7.39
CA GLY A 82 -12.62 -7.65 6.55
C GLY A 82 -11.96 -7.67 5.18
N GLU A 83 -11.04 -6.76 4.89
CA GLU A 83 -10.34 -6.67 3.61
C GLU A 83 -9.26 -7.76 3.47
N VAL A 84 -9.04 -8.22 2.24
CA VAL A 84 -7.87 -9.03 1.91
C VAL A 84 -6.73 -8.10 1.56
N VAL A 85 -5.54 -8.40 2.06
CA VAL A 85 -4.33 -7.64 1.79
C VAL A 85 -3.28 -8.50 1.08
N ALA A 86 -2.39 -7.87 0.32
CA ALA A 86 -1.28 -8.58 -0.32
C ALA A 86 0.05 -7.92 0.04
N LEU A 87 1.07 -8.76 0.28
CA LEU A 87 2.45 -8.35 0.46
C LEU A 87 3.34 -9.00 -0.59
N VAL A 88 4.02 -8.19 -1.37
CA VAL A 88 5.16 -8.64 -2.19
C VAL A 88 6.43 -8.33 -1.43
N ASP A 89 7.01 -9.36 -0.84
CA ASP A 89 8.18 -9.29 0.03
C ASP A 89 9.45 -9.68 -0.77
N THR A 90 10.27 -8.70 -1.09
CA THR A 90 11.47 -8.89 -1.91
C THR A 90 12.64 -9.50 -1.15
N SER A 91 12.62 -9.41 0.17
CA SER A 91 13.75 -9.78 1.02
C SER A 91 13.42 -10.90 2.00
N ASP A 92 12.18 -11.43 1.95
CA ASP A 92 11.67 -12.49 2.81
C ASP A 92 11.84 -12.11 4.30
N ARG A 93 11.39 -10.90 4.65
CA ARG A 93 11.54 -10.31 5.98
C ARG A 93 10.25 -10.22 6.78
N PHE A 94 9.13 -10.51 6.17
CA PHE A 94 7.86 -10.54 6.87
C PHE A 94 7.86 -11.67 7.90
N ASP A 95 7.53 -11.34 9.13
CA ASP A 95 7.37 -12.29 10.22
C ASP A 95 5.89 -12.43 10.58
N PRO A 96 5.23 -13.55 10.17
CA PRO A 96 3.83 -13.77 10.44
C PRO A 96 3.48 -13.75 11.93
N ALA A 97 4.35 -14.30 12.79
CA ALA A 97 4.08 -14.34 14.22
C ALA A 97 4.02 -12.93 14.84
N THR A 98 4.96 -12.06 14.44
CA THR A 98 4.92 -10.64 14.84
C THR A 98 3.71 -9.92 14.25
N ALA A 99 3.33 -10.20 13.00
CA ALA A 99 2.17 -9.58 12.37
C ALA A 99 0.86 -9.98 13.10
N GLU A 100 0.68 -11.25 13.40
CA GLU A 100 -0.46 -11.76 14.17
C GLU A 100 -0.53 -11.13 15.57
N ALA A 101 0.61 -11.05 16.26
CA ALA A 101 0.70 -10.38 17.57
C ALA A 101 0.34 -8.88 17.53
N ASN A 102 0.46 -8.25 16.36
CA ASN A 102 0.03 -6.87 16.09
C ASN A 102 -1.42 -6.76 15.56
N GLY A 103 -2.17 -7.87 15.56
CA GLY A 103 -3.59 -7.89 15.19
C GLY A 103 -3.89 -8.12 13.71
N VAL A 104 -2.91 -8.54 12.91
CA VAL A 104 -3.15 -8.91 11.51
C VAL A 104 -3.85 -10.27 11.44
N ASP A 105 -5.00 -10.33 10.77
CA ASP A 105 -5.63 -11.61 10.42
C ASP A 105 -4.88 -12.24 9.25
N LEU A 106 -4.03 -13.22 9.54
CA LEU A 106 -3.19 -13.90 8.56
C LEU A 106 -4.00 -14.68 7.50
N SER A 107 -5.24 -15.06 7.80
CA SER A 107 -6.11 -15.74 6.84
C SER A 107 -6.52 -14.83 5.66
N ARG A 108 -6.33 -13.52 5.81
CA ARG A 108 -6.60 -12.47 4.82
C ARG A 108 -5.35 -11.89 4.17
N VAL A 109 -4.18 -12.51 4.39
CA VAL A 109 -2.91 -12.04 3.84
C VAL A 109 -2.43 -12.94 2.72
N LEU A 110 -2.31 -12.40 1.51
CA LEU A 110 -1.57 -13.03 0.42
C LEU A 110 -0.09 -12.60 0.54
N TRP A 111 0.77 -13.49 1.01
CA TRP A 111 2.20 -13.25 1.12
C TRP A 111 2.98 -13.85 -0.04
N ILE A 112 3.55 -13.02 -0.87
CA ILE A 112 4.37 -13.38 -2.02
C ILE A 112 5.84 -13.19 -1.66
N ARG A 113 6.54 -14.29 -1.48
CA ARG A 113 7.95 -14.35 -1.09
C ARG A 113 8.82 -14.41 -2.34
N GLU A 114 9.40 -13.30 -2.71
CA GLU A 114 10.18 -13.22 -3.95
C GLU A 114 11.68 -13.03 -3.64
N ARG A 115 12.46 -14.08 -3.86
CA ARG A 115 13.91 -14.09 -3.65
C ARG A 115 14.72 -13.91 -4.94
N GLY A 116 14.04 -13.72 -6.08
CA GLY A 116 14.68 -13.62 -7.40
C GLY A 116 15.02 -12.20 -7.86
N GLY A 117 14.91 -11.22 -6.95
CA GLY A 117 15.28 -9.85 -7.20
C GLY A 117 14.12 -8.93 -7.56
N ALA A 118 14.37 -7.61 -7.48
CA ALA A 118 13.36 -6.57 -7.57
C ALA A 118 12.55 -6.59 -8.87
N ALA A 119 13.13 -7.00 -10.00
CA ALA A 119 12.43 -7.08 -11.29
C ALA A 119 11.35 -8.18 -11.32
N ARG A 120 11.61 -9.33 -10.68
CA ARG A 120 10.61 -10.40 -10.56
C ARG A 120 9.53 -10.02 -9.56
N ALA A 121 9.93 -9.42 -8.44
CA ALA A 121 8.99 -8.90 -7.46
C ALA A 121 8.04 -7.84 -8.08
N LEU A 122 8.54 -6.97 -8.95
CA LEU A 122 7.71 -6.01 -9.68
C LEU A 122 6.70 -6.70 -10.62
N LYS A 123 7.07 -7.81 -11.26
CA LYS A 123 6.11 -8.61 -12.05
C LYS A 123 5.01 -9.18 -11.15
N ALA A 124 5.37 -9.68 -9.97
CA ALA A 124 4.39 -10.17 -8.99
C ALA A 124 3.45 -9.06 -8.53
N LEU A 125 3.98 -7.85 -8.21
CA LEU A 125 3.15 -6.69 -7.90
C LEU A 125 2.14 -6.40 -9.01
N ASN A 126 2.59 -6.35 -10.27
CA ASN A 126 1.71 -6.08 -11.41
C ASN A 126 0.58 -7.12 -11.54
N LEU A 127 0.87 -8.39 -11.33
CA LEU A 127 -0.14 -9.45 -11.34
C LEU A 127 -1.17 -9.26 -10.22
N VAL A 128 -0.72 -8.95 -9.01
CA VAL A 128 -1.60 -8.73 -7.86
C VAL A 128 -2.52 -7.53 -8.08
N VAL A 129 -1.99 -6.39 -8.51
CA VAL A 129 -2.82 -5.20 -8.71
C VAL A 129 -3.79 -5.35 -9.89
N GLN A 130 -3.42 -6.12 -10.93
CA GLN A 130 -4.31 -6.46 -12.05
C GLN A 130 -5.41 -7.44 -11.65
N ALA A 131 -5.13 -8.37 -10.75
CA ALA A 131 -6.14 -9.30 -10.23
C ALA A 131 -7.22 -8.57 -9.45
N GLY A 132 -6.88 -7.48 -8.76
CA GLY A 132 -7.82 -6.70 -7.95
C GLY A 132 -8.31 -7.46 -6.71
N GLY A 133 -9.32 -6.89 -6.03
CA GLY A 133 -9.94 -7.53 -4.86
C GLY A 133 -9.19 -7.34 -3.54
N PHE A 134 -8.12 -6.55 -3.53
CA PHE A 134 -7.33 -6.24 -2.34
C PHE A 134 -7.67 -4.84 -1.83
N GLY A 135 -7.83 -4.69 -0.51
CA GLY A 135 -7.95 -3.37 0.12
C GLY A 135 -6.61 -2.64 0.15
N VAL A 136 -5.54 -3.38 0.50
CA VAL A 136 -4.17 -2.87 0.49
C VAL A 136 -3.23 -3.86 -0.18
N VAL A 137 -2.36 -3.35 -1.07
CA VAL A 137 -1.25 -4.11 -1.65
C VAL A 137 0.06 -3.43 -1.25
N ALA A 138 0.87 -4.12 -0.46
CA ALA A 138 2.19 -3.62 -0.05
C ALA A 138 3.30 -4.23 -0.91
N PHE A 139 4.28 -3.41 -1.26
CA PHE A 139 5.48 -3.82 -1.95
C PHE A 139 6.70 -3.42 -1.13
N ASP A 140 7.35 -4.40 -0.52
CA ASP A 140 8.51 -4.16 0.33
C ASP A 140 9.81 -4.19 -0.48
N LEU A 141 10.37 -3.00 -0.65
CA LEU A 141 11.66 -2.72 -1.28
C LEU A 141 12.70 -2.23 -0.26
N ALA A 142 12.40 -2.33 1.02
CA ALA A 142 13.17 -1.68 2.08
C ALA A 142 14.64 -2.13 2.15
N ASP A 143 14.91 -3.38 1.83
CA ASP A 143 16.26 -3.95 1.81
C ASP A 143 16.83 -4.13 0.38
N VAL A 144 16.10 -3.67 -0.64
CA VAL A 144 16.58 -3.68 -2.02
C VAL A 144 17.61 -2.57 -2.22
N HIS A 145 18.71 -2.89 -2.86
CA HIS A 145 19.77 -1.92 -3.13
C HIS A 145 19.25 -0.76 -3.99
N ALA A 146 19.56 0.48 -3.61
CA ALA A 146 19.04 1.68 -4.25
C ALA A 146 19.28 1.73 -5.77
N MET A 147 20.42 1.19 -6.25
CA MET A 147 20.71 1.11 -7.69
C MET A 147 19.72 0.21 -8.43
N ALA A 148 19.27 -0.90 -7.83
CA ALA A 148 18.28 -1.78 -8.45
C ALA A 148 16.91 -1.11 -8.54
N ILE A 149 16.51 -0.32 -7.52
CA ILE A 149 15.28 0.45 -7.54
C ILE A 149 15.33 1.55 -8.61
N ARG A 150 16.47 2.23 -8.77
CA ARG A 150 16.69 3.28 -9.79
C ARG A 150 16.64 2.75 -11.23
N GLN A 151 16.85 1.46 -11.44
CA GLN A 151 16.69 0.83 -12.76
C GLN A 151 15.22 0.74 -13.19
N PHE A 152 14.26 0.88 -12.29
CA PHE A 152 12.86 0.95 -12.66
C PHE A 152 12.55 2.31 -13.30
N PRO A 153 12.13 2.32 -14.57
CA PRO A 153 11.70 3.55 -15.21
C PRO A 153 10.54 4.20 -14.43
N TYR A 154 10.48 5.51 -14.39
CA TYR A 154 9.38 6.24 -13.77
C TYR A 154 8.00 5.78 -14.30
N THR A 155 7.94 5.43 -15.58
CA THR A 155 6.74 4.89 -16.23
C THR A 155 6.21 3.60 -15.58
N THR A 156 7.04 2.88 -14.84
CA THR A 156 6.63 1.69 -14.07
C THR A 156 5.60 2.06 -13.02
N TRP A 157 5.87 3.09 -12.25
CA TRP A 157 4.99 3.55 -11.18
C TRP A 157 3.72 4.22 -11.73
N MET A 158 3.84 4.91 -12.86
CA MET A 158 2.69 5.44 -13.58
C MET A 158 1.76 4.34 -14.08
N ARG A 159 2.29 3.21 -14.55
CA ARG A 159 1.49 2.04 -14.94
C ARG A 159 0.77 1.43 -13.76
N VAL A 160 1.47 1.23 -12.64
CA VAL A 160 0.84 0.71 -11.40
C VAL A 160 -0.29 1.65 -10.96
N ALA A 161 -0.02 2.97 -10.90
CA ALA A 161 -1.02 3.95 -10.54
C ALA A 161 -2.25 3.90 -11.47
N ARG A 162 -2.03 3.76 -12.78
CA ARG A 162 -3.13 3.70 -13.76
C ARG A 162 -3.98 2.44 -13.63
N VAL A 163 -3.36 1.32 -13.27
CA VAL A 163 -4.09 0.04 -13.08
C VAL A 163 -5.04 0.12 -11.89
N ILE A 164 -4.65 0.82 -10.82
CA ILE A 164 -5.46 0.92 -9.60
C ILE A 164 -6.35 2.17 -9.57
N GLU A 165 -6.20 3.08 -10.53
CA GLU A 165 -7.01 4.31 -10.62
C GLU A 165 -8.51 3.96 -10.60
N GLY A 166 -9.25 4.60 -9.69
CA GLY A 166 -10.68 4.34 -9.49
C GLY A 166 -11.02 3.01 -8.82
N SER A 167 -10.04 2.20 -8.42
CA SER A 167 -10.26 0.97 -7.66
C SER A 167 -10.31 1.22 -6.15
N GLN A 168 -10.72 0.18 -5.39
CA GLN A 168 -10.71 0.19 -3.93
C GLN A 168 -9.36 -0.21 -3.32
N THR A 169 -8.34 -0.41 -4.14
CA THR A 169 -7.02 -0.83 -3.69
C THR A 169 -6.13 0.38 -3.38
N ALA A 170 -5.56 0.43 -2.19
CA ALA A 170 -4.44 1.31 -1.89
C ALA A 170 -3.12 0.55 -2.07
N VAL A 171 -2.18 1.10 -2.86
CA VAL A 171 -0.84 0.51 -2.99
C VAL A 171 0.13 1.26 -2.07
N LEU A 172 0.90 0.49 -1.28
CA LEU A 172 1.87 0.99 -0.34
C LEU A 172 3.27 0.47 -0.66
N LEU A 173 4.18 1.36 -1.02
CA LEU A 173 5.59 1.03 -1.23
C LEU A 173 6.37 1.26 0.07
N LEU A 174 7.25 0.33 0.42
CA LEU A 174 8.16 0.46 1.55
C LEU A 174 9.60 0.59 1.03
N GLY A 175 10.30 1.64 1.44
CA GLY A 175 11.65 1.90 0.95
C GLY A 175 12.56 2.61 1.93
N ALA A 176 13.87 2.64 1.62
CA ALA A 176 14.80 3.49 2.36
C ALA A 176 14.61 4.97 1.98
N ASP A 177 14.36 5.23 0.70
CA ASP A 177 14.18 6.54 0.08
C ASP A 177 12.92 6.56 -0.78
N ARG A 178 12.55 7.74 -1.28
CA ARG A 178 11.41 7.92 -2.18
C ARG A 178 11.56 7.11 -3.46
N ILE A 179 10.50 6.41 -3.84
CA ILE A 179 10.48 5.46 -4.94
C ILE A 179 9.62 5.99 -6.12
N ALA A 180 8.36 6.22 -5.88
CA ALA A 180 7.36 6.39 -6.95
C ALA A 180 7.05 7.84 -7.31
N ARG A 181 7.11 8.78 -6.39
CA ARG A 181 6.68 10.19 -6.58
C ARG A 181 5.33 10.31 -7.28
N SER A 182 4.41 9.41 -6.95
CA SER A 182 3.13 9.28 -7.68
C SER A 182 2.22 10.48 -7.44
N PRO A 183 1.62 11.05 -8.49
CA PRO A 183 0.57 12.06 -8.34
C PRO A 183 -0.63 11.47 -7.57
N GLY A 184 -1.16 12.20 -6.60
CA GLY A 184 -2.30 11.78 -5.79
C GLY A 184 -1.99 10.82 -4.64
N GLY A 185 -0.82 10.19 -4.63
CA GLY A 185 -0.32 9.42 -3.50
C GLY A 185 0.46 10.29 -2.52
N VAL A 186 0.78 9.72 -1.37
CA VAL A 186 1.51 10.42 -0.31
C VAL A 186 2.80 9.70 0.04
N THR A 187 3.79 10.47 0.47
CA THR A 187 5.01 9.96 1.09
C THR A 187 4.90 10.15 2.61
N VAL A 188 5.02 9.06 3.34
CA VAL A 188 5.17 9.06 4.80
C VAL A 188 6.65 8.85 5.11
N SER A 189 7.29 9.85 5.69
CA SER A 189 8.69 9.77 6.09
C SER A 189 8.81 9.43 7.56
N LEU A 190 9.66 8.45 7.86
CA LEU A 190 9.99 8.04 9.22
C LEU A 190 11.30 8.68 9.65
N ALA A 191 11.37 9.09 10.91
CA ALA A 191 12.53 9.78 11.43
C ALA A 191 13.81 8.93 11.43
N THR A 192 14.96 9.59 11.29
CA THR A 192 16.28 8.98 11.09
C THR A 192 16.86 8.29 12.34
N SER A 193 16.25 8.41 13.50
CA SER A 193 16.84 7.91 14.75
C SER A 193 15.86 7.08 15.57
N ALA A 194 15.83 5.79 15.30
CA ALA A 194 15.11 4.82 16.13
C ALA A 194 15.57 4.85 17.61
N SER A 195 16.83 5.22 17.87
CA SER A 195 17.37 5.24 19.23
C SER A 195 16.70 6.26 20.16
N ARG A 196 16.12 7.33 19.62
CA ARG A 196 15.40 8.34 20.42
C ARG A 196 14.01 7.89 20.85
N TYR A 197 13.44 6.91 20.18
CA TYR A 197 12.05 6.48 20.36
C TYR A 197 11.94 5.04 20.83
N ALA A 198 13.07 4.39 21.10
CA ALA A 198 13.10 3.04 21.63
C ALA A 198 12.78 3.06 23.13
N ARG A 199 11.75 2.35 23.53
CA ARG A 199 11.43 2.10 24.93
C ARG A 199 12.10 0.83 25.37
N TRP A 200 13.02 0.96 26.33
CA TRP A 200 13.76 -0.14 26.88
C TRP A 200 13.19 -0.52 28.25
N GLN A 201 13.16 -1.81 28.54
CA GLN A 201 12.86 -2.35 29.88
C GLN A 201 14.09 -3.05 30.42
N GLY A 202 14.44 -2.75 31.69
CA GLY A 202 15.64 -3.25 32.37
C GLY A 202 16.54 -2.10 32.82
N THR A 203 17.29 -2.34 33.92
CA THR A 203 18.10 -1.30 34.59
C THR A 203 19.56 -1.24 34.13
N ALA A 204 20.06 -2.31 33.54
CA ALA A 204 21.44 -2.40 33.08
C ALA A 204 21.52 -2.70 31.58
N ASP A 205 22.55 -2.17 30.91
CA ASP A 205 22.71 -2.34 29.46
C ASP A 205 22.68 -3.79 28.98
N ARG A 206 23.22 -4.70 29.77
CA ARG A 206 23.23 -6.15 29.45
C ARG A 206 21.94 -6.89 29.76
N SER A 207 21.02 -6.29 30.49
CA SER A 207 19.73 -6.91 30.92
C SER A 207 18.53 -6.18 30.37
N ARG A 208 18.72 -5.05 29.68
CA ARG A 208 17.63 -4.33 29.05
C ARG A 208 17.24 -4.98 27.73
N PHE A 209 15.97 -5.00 27.44
CA PHE A 209 15.43 -5.42 26.15
C PHE A 209 14.50 -4.35 25.58
N LEU A 210 14.39 -4.32 24.26
CA LEU A 210 13.51 -3.38 23.55
C LEU A 210 12.06 -3.80 23.81
N ARG A 211 11.28 -2.93 24.43
CA ARG A 211 9.86 -3.17 24.71
C ARG A 211 8.95 -2.61 23.64
N ALA A 212 9.24 -1.43 23.15
CA ALA A 212 8.45 -0.75 22.14
C ALA A 212 9.32 0.23 21.36
N LEU A 213 8.84 0.58 20.16
CA LEU A 213 9.38 1.63 19.33
C LEU A 213 8.26 2.64 19.07
N ASP A 214 8.43 3.87 19.57
CA ASP A 214 7.51 4.95 19.24
C ASP A 214 7.86 5.47 17.83
N VAL A 215 6.98 5.24 16.88
CA VAL A 215 7.17 5.66 15.49
C VAL A 215 6.51 7.02 15.29
N HIS A 216 7.25 8.00 14.76
CA HIS A 216 6.75 9.34 14.46
C HIS A 216 6.73 9.54 12.94
N PRO A 217 5.64 9.15 12.28
CA PRO A 217 5.50 9.36 10.86
C PRO A 217 5.27 10.85 10.55
N ARG A 218 5.89 11.31 9.48
CA ARG A 218 5.65 12.65 8.92
C ARG A 218 5.09 12.51 7.51
N VAL A 219 3.87 12.95 7.31
CA VAL A 219 3.26 12.99 6.00
C VAL A 219 3.89 14.12 5.19
N ILE A 220 4.37 13.79 4.00
CA ILE A 220 4.90 14.74 3.02
C ILE A 220 4.00 14.61 1.79
N SER A 221 3.18 15.62 1.50
CA SER A 221 2.37 15.61 0.28
C SER A 221 3.25 15.51 -0.95
N ALA A 222 2.86 14.67 -1.90
CA ALA A 222 3.37 14.77 -3.26
C ALA A 222 2.93 16.13 -3.83
N ARG A 223 3.87 16.97 -4.21
CA ARG A 223 3.63 18.18 -5.02
C ARG A 223 3.71 17.82 -6.48
#